data_c6c9d0fa338183e0c824f2f761798af3
#
_entry.id   c6c9d0fa338183e0c824f2f761798af3
#
_cell.length_a   1.000
_cell.length_b   1.000
_cell.length_c   1.000
_cell.angle_alpha   90.00
_cell.angle_beta   90.00
_cell.angle_gamma   90.00
#
_symmetry.space_group_name_H-M   'P 1'
#
loop_
_entity.id
_entity.type
_entity.pdbx_description
1 polymer ?
#
loop_
_entity_poly.entity_id
_entity_poly.type
_entity_poly.pdbx_seq_one_letter_code
_entity_poly.pdbx_strand_id
1 'polypeptide(L)'
;QAGQVNNLSYMRGASAVSDRFSKIEAAVEAIASGKVVIVMDAQDRENEGDFICAADKITPELVNFMITHGRGQLCMPILPETAERLHLPPIVEDNTAPLETAFTVPVDHRCCRTGITAQERAKTIREILNPASKPADFVRPGHLYPLVAKEGGVLRRAGHTECAVDLARMAGLKPAGVLIEILGESGDRATRDELYELAQRFDLEIITIEELIRYRRRIEKLVYRLAEADLPTRFGMGRIVVYGVRYEEQQPIAIVVGDPASRPEPLVRLHSACFTGDLLASLRCDCGDQLQMAMDTIGRDGAGVLVYLPQEGRGIGLVEKIKAYNLQDQGMDTVEANLALGHQADSRDYGVGIQVLKDLGLSKIRLLTNNPKKTDAFIYGGFDLEVVDQVPILGPINEHNHRYITTKRDKMGHILPK
;
A
#
# COMPACT_ATOMS: atom_id res chain seq x y z
N GLN A 1 30.75 33.91 3.87
CA GLN A 1 30.66 32.87 2.86
C GLN A 1 30.33 31.56 3.59
N ALA A 2 29.07 31.25 3.75
CA ALA A 2 28.59 29.98 4.28
C ALA A 2 27.82 29.31 3.15
N GLY A 3 28.24 28.10 2.80
CA GLY A 3 27.77 27.35 1.64
C GLY A 3 26.29 26.98 1.72
N GLN A 4 25.62 27.27 0.63
CA GLN A 4 24.33 26.67 0.29
C GLN A 4 24.59 25.16 0.03
N VAL A 5 24.16 24.30 0.93
CA VAL A 5 24.08 22.86 0.69
C VAL A 5 22.88 22.62 -0.21
N ASN A 6 23.18 22.22 -1.44
CA ASN A 6 22.23 21.99 -2.52
C ASN A 6 21.22 20.87 -2.18
N ASN A 7 19.98 21.26 -1.98
CA ASN A 7 18.80 20.35 -1.91
C ASN A 7 18.48 19.65 -3.26
N LEU A 8 19.27 19.89 -4.30
CA LEU A 8 19.11 19.33 -5.64
C LEU A 8 19.65 17.89 -5.79
N SER A 9 20.45 17.40 -4.85
CA SER A 9 20.97 16.02 -4.90
C SER A 9 19.94 14.97 -4.47
N TYR A 10 19.04 15.33 -3.55
CA TYR A 10 17.98 14.40 -3.10
C TYR A 10 16.85 14.26 -4.14
N MET A 11 16.52 15.33 -4.86
CA MET A 11 15.56 15.27 -5.96
C MET A 11 16.08 14.56 -7.22
N ARG A 12 17.40 14.63 -7.48
CA ARG A 12 18.01 13.87 -8.58
C ARG A 12 18.08 12.37 -8.32
N GLY A 13 18.20 11.95 -7.05
CA GLY A 13 18.16 10.53 -6.66
C GLY A 13 16.78 9.90 -6.84
N ALA A 14 15.71 10.60 -6.44
CA ALA A 14 14.34 10.10 -6.57
C ALA A 14 13.86 10.03 -8.04
N SER A 15 14.25 11.00 -8.89
CA SER A 15 13.92 11.01 -10.32
C SER A 15 14.69 9.92 -11.10
N ALA A 16 15.95 9.67 -10.76
CA ALA A 16 16.77 8.65 -11.43
C ALA A 16 16.36 7.21 -11.06
N VAL A 17 15.71 7.01 -9.92
CA VAL A 17 15.18 5.70 -9.51
C VAL A 17 13.85 5.40 -10.20
N SER A 18 12.99 6.41 -10.43
CA SER A 18 11.71 6.22 -11.13
C SER A 18 11.86 5.86 -12.61
N ASP A 19 12.97 6.26 -13.26
CA ASP A 19 13.24 5.96 -14.68
C ASP A 19 13.68 4.50 -14.93
N ARG A 20 13.96 3.72 -13.89
CA ARG A 20 14.37 2.32 -14.01
C ARG A 20 13.23 1.30 -13.91
N PHE A 21 12.06 1.70 -13.41
CA PHE A 21 10.90 0.81 -13.30
C PHE A 21 9.94 0.99 -14.47
N SER A 22 9.33 -0.13 -14.86
CA SER A 22 8.27 -0.14 -15.86
C SER A 22 6.97 0.41 -15.29
N LYS A 23 6.11 0.91 -16.15
CA LYS A 23 4.75 1.26 -15.75
C LYS A 23 3.95 -0.01 -15.42
N ILE A 24 3.05 0.08 -14.45
CA ILE A 24 2.20 -1.07 -14.07
C ILE A 24 1.38 -1.57 -15.26
N GLU A 25 0.90 -0.67 -16.11
CA GLU A 25 0.14 -1.03 -17.32
C GLU A 25 0.98 -1.90 -18.27
N ALA A 26 2.27 -1.59 -18.46
CA ALA A 26 3.18 -2.38 -19.29
C ALA A 26 3.41 -3.79 -18.70
N ALA A 27 3.60 -3.87 -17.38
CA ALA A 27 3.73 -5.15 -16.70
C ALA A 27 2.44 -6.00 -16.82
N VAL A 28 1.26 -5.37 -16.69
CA VAL A 28 -0.03 -6.06 -16.88
C VAL A 28 -0.19 -6.57 -18.32
N GLU A 29 0.22 -5.78 -19.32
CA GLU A 29 0.19 -6.20 -20.73
C GLU A 29 1.17 -7.35 -21.00
N ALA A 30 2.38 -7.30 -20.39
CA ALA A 30 3.34 -8.40 -20.46
C ALA A 30 2.75 -9.70 -19.88
N ILE A 31 2.12 -9.64 -18.70
CA ILE A 31 1.42 -10.77 -18.09
C ILE A 31 0.28 -11.28 -19.00
N ALA A 32 -0.54 -10.38 -19.56
CA ALA A 32 -1.64 -10.74 -20.46
C ALA A 32 -1.14 -11.48 -21.71
N SER A 33 0.03 -11.08 -22.23
CA SER A 33 0.67 -11.71 -23.39
C SER A 33 1.44 -13.00 -23.05
N GLY A 34 1.49 -13.40 -21.76
CA GLY A 34 2.18 -14.62 -21.32
C GLY A 34 3.67 -14.46 -21.09
N LYS A 35 4.14 -13.22 -20.93
CA LYS A 35 5.54 -12.96 -20.56
C LYS A 35 5.74 -13.06 -19.03
N VAL A 36 7.00 -13.18 -18.63
CA VAL A 36 7.46 -13.06 -17.25
C VAL A 36 7.74 -11.58 -16.96
N VAL A 37 7.44 -11.15 -15.73
CA VAL A 37 7.85 -9.84 -15.20
C VAL A 37 8.71 -10.04 -13.96
N ILE A 38 9.57 -9.07 -13.64
CA ILE A 38 10.30 -9.02 -12.38
C ILE A 38 9.51 -8.11 -11.42
N VAL A 39 9.26 -8.61 -10.23
CA VAL A 39 8.59 -7.86 -9.17
C VAL A 39 9.50 -7.78 -7.96
N MET A 40 9.70 -6.58 -7.44
CA MET A 40 10.49 -6.32 -6.25
C MET A 40 9.60 -5.90 -5.09
N ASP A 41 9.93 -6.36 -3.89
CA ASP A 41 9.29 -5.86 -2.68
C ASP A 41 10.11 -4.75 -1.98
N ALA A 42 9.61 -4.29 -0.83
CA ALA A 42 10.25 -3.23 -0.07
C ALA A 42 11.56 -3.71 0.59
N GLN A 43 12.54 -2.78 0.73
CA GLN A 43 13.86 -3.08 1.32
C GLN A 43 13.77 -3.51 2.80
N ASP A 44 12.75 -3.04 3.50
CA ASP A 44 12.48 -3.33 4.91
C ASP A 44 11.59 -4.58 5.11
N ARG A 45 11.22 -5.29 4.01
CA ARG A 45 10.46 -6.54 4.05
C ARG A 45 11.37 -7.75 3.77
N GLU A 46 11.35 -8.34 2.57
CA GLU A 46 12.23 -9.44 2.13
C GLU A 46 13.44 -8.88 1.39
N ASN A 47 13.26 -7.73 0.72
CA ASN A 47 14.23 -7.12 -0.19
C ASN A 47 14.65 -8.11 -1.28
N GLU A 48 13.66 -8.76 -1.88
CA GLU A 48 13.81 -9.79 -2.91
C GLU A 48 13.20 -9.34 -4.23
N GLY A 49 13.60 -9.99 -5.31
CA GLY A 49 12.95 -9.87 -6.61
C GLY A 49 12.54 -11.25 -7.10
N ASP A 50 11.29 -11.36 -7.55
CA ASP A 50 10.73 -12.60 -8.09
C ASP A 50 10.43 -12.48 -9.58
N PHE A 51 10.63 -13.56 -10.32
CA PHE A 51 9.95 -13.74 -11.59
C PHE A 51 8.49 -14.11 -11.34
N ILE A 52 7.59 -13.39 -12.00
CA ILE A 52 6.15 -13.66 -11.92
C ILE A 52 5.57 -13.79 -13.33
N CYS A 53 4.70 -14.78 -13.55
CA CYS A 53 3.85 -14.87 -14.73
C CYS A 53 2.45 -15.36 -14.36
N ALA A 54 1.48 -15.20 -15.28
CA ALA A 54 0.14 -15.75 -15.08
C ALA A 54 0.14 -17.27 -15.23
N ALA A 55 -0.45 -17.99 -14.29
CA ALA A 55 -0.57 -19.43 -14.34
C ALA A 55 -1.43 -19.92 -15.54
N ASP A 56 -2.37 -19.10 -15.99
CA ASP A 56 -3.21 -19.40 -17.18
C ASP A 56 -2.42 -19.43 -18.51
N LYS A 57 -1.24 -18.79 -18.53
CA LYS A 57 -0.34 -18.70 -19.70
C LYS A 57 0.89 -19.60 -19.58
N ILE A 58 0.98 -20.42 -18.54
CA ILE A 58 2.17 -21.22 -18.27
C ILE A 58 2.48 -22.23 -19.38
N THR A 59 3.74 -22.30 -19.76
CA THR A 59 4.27 -23.32 -20.68
C THR A 59 5.50 -24.00 -20.06
N PRO A 60 5.89 -25.19 -20.57
CA PRO A 60 7.14 -25.83 -20.13
C PRO A 60 8.37 -24.92 -20.31
N GLU A 61 8.42 -24.13 -21.37
CA GLU A 61 9.50 -23.20 -21.68
C GLU A 61 9.59 -22.09 -20.64
N LEU A 62 8.42 -21.53 -20.23
CA LEU A 62 8.38 -20.52 -19.15
C LEU A 62 8.82 -21.12 -17.82
N VAL A 63 8.35 -22.32 -17.46
CA VAL A 63 8.83 -22.99 -16.23
C VAL A 63 10.35 -23.20 -16.32
N ASN A 64 10.87 -23.66 -17.45
CA ASN A 64 12.30 -23.86 -17.62
C ASN A 64 13.10 -22.56 -17.53
N PHE A 65 12.59 -21.46 -18.12
CA PHE A 65 13.18 -20.13 -18.00
C PHE A 65 13.24 -19.70 -16.52
N MET A 66 12.12 -19.77 -15.81
CA MET A 66 12.01 -19.34 -14.42
C MET A 66 12.96 -20.11 -13.51
N ILE A 67 13.00 -21.44 -13.59
CA ILE A 67 13.89 -22.26 -12.74
C ILE A 67 15.37 -22.11 -13.11
N THR A 68 15.70 -21.82 -14.37
CA THR A 68 17.08 -21.64 -14.82
C THR A 68 17.65 -20.32 -14.34
N HIS A 69 16.85 -19.25 -14.39
CA HIS A 69 17.31 -17.88 -14.14
C HIS A 69 16.86 -17.34 -12.76
N GLY A 70 15.79 -17.87 -12.15
CA GLY A 70 15.38 -17.54 -10.79
C GLY A 70 16.20 -18.28 -9.75
N ARG A 71 16.28 -19.61 -9.87
CA ARG A 71 17.02 -20.52 -8.96
C ARG A 71 16.38 -20.72 -7.59
N GLY A 72 15.30 -20.02 -7.26
CA GLY A 72 14.52 -20.13 -6.02
C GLY A 72 13.54 -21.30 -6.05
N GLN A 73 12.49 -21.21 -5.28
CA GLN A 73 11.43 -22.21 -5.21
C GLN A 73 10.25 -21.85 -6.09
N LEU A 74 9.94 -22.70 -7.08
CA LEU A 74 8.78 -22.48 -7.95
C LEU A 74 7.48 -22.69 -7.17
N CYS A 75 6.72 -21.61 -6.99
CA CYS A 75 5.46 -21.59 -6.27
C CYS A 75 4.31 -21.15 -7.15
N MET A 76 3.08 -21.50 -6.73
CA MET A 76 1.85 -21.14 -7.44
C MET A 76 0.86 -20.42 -6.53
N PRO A 77 0.87 -19.08 -6.50
CA PRO A 77 -0.19 -18.29 -5.88
C PRO A 77 -1.57 -18.60 -6.44
N ILE A 78 -2.51 -18.94 -5.56
CA ILE A 78 -3.90 -19.28 -5.86
C ILE A 78 -4.86 -18.59 -4.91
N LEU A 79 -6.14 -18.51 -5.28
CA LEU A 79 -7.19 -18.04 -4.37
C LEU A 79 -7.60 -19.12 -3.36
N PRO A 80 -8.15 -18.72 -2.19
CA PRO A 80 -8.67 -19.64 -1.17
C PRO A 80 -9.66 -20.68 -1.75
N GLU A 81 -10.56 -20.26 -2.62
CA GLU A 81 -11.58 -21.13 -3.24
C GLU A 81 -10.95 -22.26 -4.09
N THR A 82 -9.78 -21.98 -4.70
CA THR A 82 -9.05 -23.02 -5.45
C THR A 82 -8.43 -24.03 -4.50
N ALA A 83 -7.86 -23.57 -3.39
CA ALA A 83 -7.30 -24.44 -2.36
C ALA A 83 -8.40 -25.32 -1.72
N GLU A 84 -9.55 -24.74 -1.38
CA GLU A 84 -10.71 -25.47 -0.86
C GLU A 84 -11.22 -26.51 -1.84
N ARG A 85 -11.47 -26.15 -3.10
CA ARG A 85 -11.95 -27.03 -4.16
C ARG A 85 -11.07 -28.26 -4.35
N LEU A 86 -9.74 -28.08 -4.25
CA LEU A 86 -8.75 -29.12 -4.47
C LEU A 86 -8.28 -29.81 -3.17
N HIS A 87 -8.88 -29.45 -2.02
CA HIS A 87 -8.49 -29.94 -0.69
C HIS A 87 -6.97 -29.80 -0.47
N LEU A 88 -6.44 -28.59 -0.62
CA LEU A 88 -5.06 -28.21 -0.38
C LEU A 88 -4.93 -27.56 1.02
N PRO A 89 -4.78 -28.34 2.10
CA PRO A 89 -4.65 -27.77 3.43
C PRO A 89 -3.30 -27.05 3.59
N PRO A 90 -3.17 -26.16 4.58
CA PRO A 90 -1.89 -25.59 4.98
C PRO A 90 -0.87 -26.72 5.23
N ILE A 91 0.40 -26.46 4.88
CA ILE A 91 1.48 -27.43 5.07
C ILE A 91 1.77 -27.69 6.56
N VAL A 92 1.45 -26.74 7.43
CA VAL A 92 1.55 -26.80 8.89
C VAL A 92 0.28 -26.24 9.53
N GLU A 93 -0.07 -26.75 10.72
CA GLU A 93 -1.21 -26.23 11.49
C GLU A 93 -0.89 -24.87 12.13
N ASP A 94 0.32 -24.73 12.66
CA ASP A 94 0.83 -23.48 13.25
C ASP A 94 1.95 -22.91 12.37
N ASN A 95 1.66 -21.78 11.72
CA ASN A 95 2.63 -21.10 10.86
C ASN A 95 3.49 -20.14 11.66
N THR A 96 4.72 -20.55 11.95
CA THR A 96 5.71 -19.76 12.69
C THR A 96 6.67 -18.96 11.80
N ALA A 97 6.44 -18.95 10.48
CA ALA A 97 7.27 -18.17 9.56
C ALA A 97 7.09 -16.65 9.81
N PRO A 98 8.17 -15.85 9.82
CA PRO A 98 8.10 -14.42 10.15
C PRO A 98 7.11 -13.63 9.32
N LEU A 99 6.88 -14.01 8.07
CA LEU A 99 5.96 -13.36 7.14
C LEU A 99 4.67 -14.13 6.89
N GLU A 100 4.46 -15.22 7.63
CA GLU A 100 3.26 -16.06 7.57
C GLU A 100 2.85 -16.48 6.15
N THR A 101 3.84 -16.75 5.28
CA THR A 101 3.56 -17.18 3.89
C THR A 101 2.72 -18.47 3.91
N ALA A 102 1.56 -18.40 3.27
CA ALA A 102 0.53 -19.42 3.37
C ALA A 102 0.77 -20.59 2.41
N PHE A 103 1.82 -21.37 2.67
CA PHE A 103 2.10 -22.61 1.96
C PHE A 103 1.02 -23.65 2.22
N THR A 104 0.57 -24.30 1.15
CA THR A 104 -0.21 -25.52 1.25
C THR A 104 0.67 -26.75 1.07
N VAL A 105 0.12 -27.93 1.29
CA VAL A 105 0.81 -29.19 0.95
C VAL A 105 1.22 -29.17 -0.53
N PRO A 106 2.49 -29.51 -0.86
CA PRO A 106 2.93 -29.56 -2.24
C PRO A 106 2.28 -30.71 -3.00
N VAL A 107 2.04 -30.51 -4.28
CA VAL A 107 1.29 -31.46 -5.12
C VAL A 107 1.95 -31.68 -6.47
N ASP A 108 1.65 -32.83 -7.07
CA ASP A 108 1.86 -33.12 -8.49
C ASP A 108 0.57 -33.67 -9.10
N HIS A 109 0.32 -33.43 -10.38
CA HIS A 109 -0.80 -34.08 -11.07
C HIS A 109 -0.50 -35.58 -11.23
N ARG A 110 -1.48 -36.45 -10.93
CA ARG A 110 -1.36 -37.91 -10.90
C ARG A 110 -0.79 -38.55 -12.17
N CYS A 111 -0.90 -37.86 -13.32
CA CYS A 111 -0.36 -38.34 -14.59
C CYS A 111 1.13 -37.96 -14.78
N CYS A 112 1.75 -37.25 -13.85
CA CYS A 112 3.18 -37.01 -13.88
C CYS A 112 3.95 -38.25 -13.47
N ARG A 113 5.14 -38.43 -14.01
CA ARG A 113 5.99 -39.57 -13.66
C ARG A 113 6.79 -39.26 -12.39
N THR A 114 7.50 -38.14 -12.38
CA THR A 114 8.31 -37.66 -11.25
C THR A 114 7.81 -36.35 -10.66
N GLY A 115 7.11 -35.52 -11.44
CA GLY A 115 6.59 -34.22 -11.04
C GLY A 115 7.59 -33.06 -11.15
N ILE A 116 8.90 -33.34 -11.18
CA ILE A 116 9.95 -32.32 -11.06
C ILE A 116 10.26 -31.58 -12.40
N THR A 117 10.03 -32.21 -13.55
CA THR A 117 10.42 -31.61 -14.83
C THR A 117 9.58 -30.38 -15.16
N ALA A 118 10.15 -29.46 -15.95
CA ALA A 118 9.43 -28.25 -16.38
C ALA A 118 8.08 -28.59 -17.04
N GLN A 119 8.05 -29.66 -17.86
CA GLN A 119 6.83 -30.14 -18.52
C GLN A 119 5.78 -30.63 -17.50
N GLU A 120 6.19 -31.38 -16.50
CA GLU A 120 5.28 -31.95 -15.50
C GLU A 120 4.78 -30.87 -14.53
N ARG A 121 5.64 -29.92 -14.12
CA ARG A 121 5.21 -28.76 -13.31
C ARG A 121 4.25 -27.88 -14.08
N ALA A 122 4.51 -27.57 -15.36
CA ALA A 122 3.57 -26.82 -16.21
C ALA A 122 2.23 -27.54 -16.36
N LYS A 123 2.23 -28.87 -16.45
CA LYS A 123 1.01 -29.69 -16.45
C LYS A 123 0.25 -29.57 -15.14
N THR A 124 0.92 -29.73 -13.99
CA THR A 124 0.32 -29.63 -12.67
C THR A 124 -0.32 -28.24 -12.46
N ILE A 125 0.37 -27.16 -12.86
CA ILE A 125 -0.14 -25.79 -12.79
C ILE A 125 -1.44 -25.66 -13.60
N ARG A 126 -1.45 -26.13 -14.84
CA ARG A 126 -2.65 -26.07 -15.71
C ARG A 126 -3.83 -26.86 -15.14
N GLU A 127 -3.54 -28.02 -14.56
CA GLU A 127 -4.60 -28.86 -13.98
C GLU A 127 -5.14 -28.28 -12.65
N ILE A 128 -4.36 -27.55 -11.86
CA ILE A 128 -4.88 -26.81 -10.70
C ILE A 128 -5.90 -25.75 -11.16
N LEU A 129 -5.68 -25.09 -12.31
CA LEU A 129 -6.60 -24.10 -12.87
C LEU A 129 -7.79 -24.71 -13.62
N ASN A 130 -7.77 -25.99 -13.92
CA ASN A 130 -8.84 -26.68 -14.61
C ASN A 130 -10.03 -26.84 -13.64
N PRO A 131 -11.21 -26.26 -13.95
CA PRO A 131 -12.37 -26.35 -13.05
C PRO A 131 -12.92 -27.79 -12.94
N ALA A 132 -12.60 -28.67 -13.90
CA ALA A 132 -13.01 -30.07 -13.87
C ALA A 132 -12.12 -30.94 -12.99
N SER A 133 -10.93 -30.49 -12.61
CA SER A 133 -10.00 -31.24 -11.77
C SER A 133 -10.52 -31.39 -10.34
N LYS A 134 -10.31 -32.57 -9.78
CA LYS A 134 -10.76 -32.99 -8.45
C LYS A 134 -9.56 -33.23 -7.53
N PRO A 135 -9.74 -33.27 -6.21
CA PRO A 135 -8.66 -33.59 -5.26
C PRO A 135 -7.92 -34.90 -5.58
N ALA A 136 -8.61 -35.92 -6.09
CA ALA A 136 -8.03 -37.21 -6.45
C ALA A 136 -7.13 -37.18 -7.71
N ASP A 137 -7.13 -36.06 -8.46
CA ASP A 137 -6.26 -35.92 -9.63
C ASP A 137 -4.84 -35.46 -9.24
N PHE A 138 -4.62 -35.18 -7.96
CA PHE A 138 -3.32 -34.75 -7.43
C PHE A 138 -2.80 -35.72 -6.39
N VAL A 139 -1.51 -36.00 -6.49
CA VAL A 139 -0.76 -36.76 -5.46
C VAL A 139 -0.09 -35.80 -4.48
N ARG A 140 0.08 -36.23 -3.25
CA ARG A 140 0.68 -35.49 -2.14
C ARG A 140 1.66 -36.40 -1.41
N PRO A 141 2.89 -35.95 -1.07
CA PRO A 141 3.48 -34.68 -1.49
C PRO A 141 3.87 -34.66 -2.96
N GLY A 142 4.19 -33.46 -3.49
CA GLY A 142 4.63 -33.23 -4.86
C GLY A 142 5.75 -32.17 -4.94
N HIS A 143 5.95 -31.62 -6.14
CA HIS A 143 7.04 -30.68 -6.42
C HIS A 143 6.57 -29.28 -6.76
N LEU A 144 5.25 -29.04 -6.83
CA LEU A 144 4.68 -27.70 -6.95
C LEU A 144 4.11 -27.27 -5.62
N TYR A 145 4.42 -26.04 -5.20
CA TYR A 145 3.99 -25.45 -3.92
C TYR A 145 2.91 -24.40 -4.15
N PRO A 146 1.62 -24.75 -3.97
CA PRO A 146 0.58 -23.72 -4.01
C PRO A 146 0.67 -22.82 -2.76
N LEU A 147 0.45 -21.51 -2.98
CA LEU A 147 0.39 -20.48 -1.93
C LEU A 147 -1.00 -19.85 -1.94
N VAL A 148 -1.63 -19.73 -0.78
CA VAL A 148 -2.96 -19.11 -0.69
C VAL A 148 -2.82 -17.60 -0.51
N ALA A 149 -3.21 -16.84 -1.53
CA ALA A 149 -3.20 -15.37 -1.46
C ALA A 149 -4.30 -14.85 -0.52
N LYS A 150 -4.00 -13.78 0.20
CA LYS A 150 -4.99 -13.10 1.04
C LYS A 150 -6.04 -12.41 0.15
N GLU A 151 -7.32 -12.45 0.57
CA GLU A 151 -8.37 -11.66 -0.05
C GLU A 151 -8.00 -10.16 0.01
N GLY A 152 -8.19 -9.44 -1.10
CA GLY A 152 -7.72 -8.06 -1.24
C GLY A 152 -6.36 -7.93 -1.92
N GLY A 153 -5.61 -9.02 -2.08
CA GLY A 153 -4.33 -9.01 -2.78
C GLY A 153 -3.30 -8.12 -2.10
N VAL A 154 -2.49 -7.39 -2.88
CA VAL A 154 -1.43 -6.51 -2.36
C VAL A 154 -1.94 -5.39 -1.45
N LEU A 155 -3.23 -5.05 -1.51
CA LEU A 155 -3.84 -4.08 -0.60
C LEU A 155 -4.00 -4.63 0.83
N ARG A 156 -4.04 -5.95 1.00
CA ARG A 156 -4.13 -6.62 2.30
C ARG A 156 -2.77 -7.11 2.80
N ARG A 157 -1.95 -7.66 1.92
CA ARG A 157 -0.59 -8.14 2.22
C ARG A 157 0.35 -7.79 1.06
N ALA A 158 1.33 -6.95 1.32
CA ALA A 158 2.28 -6.46 0.33
C ALA A 158 3.35 -7.53 -0.02
N GLY A 159 2.91 -8.71 -0.50
CA GLY A 159 3.77 -9.85 -0.82
C GLY A 159 3.69 -10.27 -2.28
N HIS A 160 4.72 -10.98 -2.75
CA HIS A 160 4.80 -11.52 -4.12
C HIS A 160 3.66 -12.49 -4.44
N THR A 161 3.18 -13.26 -3.45
CA THR A 161 2.00 -14.14 -3.56
C THR A 161 0.76 -13.39 -4.01
N GLU A 162 0.45 -12.28 -3.31
CA GLU A 162 -0.69 -11.44 -3.62
C GLU A 162 -0.49 -10.69 -4.94
N CYS A 163 0.72 -10.21 -5.19
CA CYS A 163 1.09 -9.51 -6.41
C CYS A 163 0.85 -10.37 -7.66
N ALA A 164 1.24 -11.64 -7.62
CA ALA A 164 1.07 -12.57 -8.73
C ALA A 164 -0.42 -12.80 -9.10
N VAL A 165 -1.27 -12.93 -8.08
CA VAL A 165 -2.73 -13.06 -8.27
C VAL A 165 -3.34 -11.77 -8.81
N ASP A 166 -2.92 -10.62 -8.28
CA ASP A 166 -3.43 -9.32 -8.71
C ASP A 166 -3.05 -9.00 -10.16
N LEU A 167 -1.79 -9.21 -10.55
CA LEU A 167 -1.35 -9.01 -11.93
C LEU A 167 -2.11 -9.90 -12.90
N ALA A 168 -2.33 -11.18 -12.56
CA ALA A 168 -3.13 -12.09 -13.39
C ALA A 168 -4.58 -11.60 -13.51
N ARG A 169 -5.20 -11.16 -12.41
CA ARG A 169 -6.56 -10.60 -12.40
C ARG A 169 -6.66 -9.33 -13.24
N MET A 170 -5.72 -8.40 -13.09
CA MET A 170 -5.68 -7.14 -13.84
C MET A 170 -5.44 -7.37 -15.33
N ALA A 171 -4.72 -8.43 -15.68
CA ALA A 171 -4.53 -8.89 -17.07
C ALA A 171 -5.78 -9.58 -17.68
N GLY A 172 -6.89 -9.68 -16.94
CA GLY A 172 -8.12 -10.35 -17.39
C GLY A 172 -8.01 -11.87 -17.46
N LEU A 173 -7.03 -12.46 -16.78
CA LEU A 173 -6.77 -13.90 -16.73
C LEU A 173 -7.32 -14.52 -15.43
N LYS A 174 -7.31 -15.85 -15.34
CA LYS A 174 -7.65 -16.52 -14.08
C LYS A 174 -6.74 -16.02 -12.96
N PRO A 175 -7.30 -15.67 -11.78
CA PRO A 175 -6.54 -15.05 -10.70
C PRO A 175 -5.62 -16.06 -9.97
N ALA A 176 -4.58 -16.47 -10.66
CA ALA A 176 -3.51 -17.32 -10.16
C ALA A 176 -2.20 -17.01 -10.90
N GLY A 177 -1.11 -17.02 -10.19
CA GLY A 177 0.22 -16.79 -10.76
C GLY A 177 1.16 -17.97 -10.59
N VAL A 178 2.34 -17.83 -11.17
CA VAL A 178 3.52 -18.64 -10.88
C VAL A 178 4.62 -17.68 -10.53
N LEU A 179 5.34 -17.95 -9.47
CA LEU A 179 6.46 -17.13 -9.02
C LEU A 179 7.67 -17.98 -8.63
N ILE A 180 8.83 -17.37 -8.65
CA ILE A 180 10.08 -17.94 -8.16
C ILE A 180 11.03 -16.81 -7.78
N GLU A 181 11.69 -16.93 -6.64
CA GLU A 181 12.69 -15.97 -6.16
C GLU A 181 13.90 -15.95 -7.11
N ILE A 182 14.51 -14.77 -7.28
CA ILE A 182 15.72 -14.59 -8.09
C ILE A 182 16.93 -14.53 -7.16
N LEU A 183 17.78 -15.54 -7.28
CA LEU A 183 19.04 -15.61 -6.57
C LEU A 183 20.20 -15.16 -7.47
N GLY A 184 21.12 -14.37 -6.91
CA GLY A 184 22.35 -13.98 -7.55
C GLY A 184 23.32 -15.15 -7.76
N GLU A 185 24.46 -14.91 -8.39
CA GLU A 185 25.47 -15.95 -8.65
C GLU A 185 26.08 -16.53 -7.36
N SER A 186 26.11 -15.73 -6.28
CA SER A 186 26.56 -16.17 -4.95
C SER A 186 25.63 -17.18 -4.28
N GLY A 187 24.37 -17.30 -4.75
CA GLY A 187 23.32 -18.06 -4.08
C GLY A 187 22.54 -17.25 -3.02
N ASP A 188 22.94 -15.99 -2.77
CA ASP A 188 22.15 -15.03 -2.00
C ASP A 188 21.07 -14.41 -2.87
N ARG A 189 20.19 -13.61 -2.25
CA ARG A 189 19.18 -12.81 -2.98
C ARG A 189 19.85 -11.93 -4.02
N ALA A 190 19.29 -11.88 -5.22
CA ALA A 190 19.79 -10.97 -6.26
C ALA A 190 19.68 -9.51 -5.78
N THR A 191 20.74 -8.75 -6.00
CA THR A 191 20.76 -7.32 -5.74
C THR A 191 19.90 -6.56 -6.76
N ARG A 192 19.50 -5.34 -6.45
CA ARG A 192 18.73 -4.50 -7.39
C ARG A 192 19.41 -4.33 -8.72
N ASP A 193 20.73 -4.14 -8.73
CA ASP A 193 21.49 -3.98 -9.98
C ASP A 193 21.49 -5.27 -10.81
N GLU A 194 21.65 -6.44 -10.19
CA GLU A 194 21.50 -7.75 -10.87
C GLU A 194 20.09 -7.95 -11.44
N LEU A 195 19.03 -7.52 -10.72
CA LEU A 195 17.67 -7.57 -11.22
C LEU A 195 17.44 -6.66 -12.43
N TYR A 196 18.01 -5.45 -12.43
CA TYR A 196 17.99 -4.56 -13.60
C TYR A 196 18.77 -5.13 -14.79
N GLU A 197 19.93 -5.74 -14.55
CA GLU A 197 20.70 -6.42 -15.60
C GLU A 197 19.92 -7.58 -16.22
N LEU A 198 19.23 -8.39 -15.41
CA LEU A 198 18.34 -9.45 -15.87
C LEU A 198 17.16 -8.90 -16.69
N ALA A 199 16.53 -7.82 -16.21
CA ALA A 199 15.43 -7.16 -16.92
C ALA A 199 15.90 -6.71 -18.33
N GLN A 200 17.05 -6.05 -18.42
CA GLN A 200 17.61 -5.62 -19.69
C GLN A 200 18.01 -6.79 -20.60
N ARG A 201 18.66 -7.82 -20.03
CA ARG A 201 19.13 -8.98 -20.78
C ARG A 201 18.01 -9.76 -21.46
N PHE A 202 16.86 -9.86 -20.82
CA PHE A 202 15.74 -10.66 -21.28
C PHE A 202 14.54 -9.83 -21.77
N ASP A 203 14.70 -8.51 -21.86
CA ASP A 203 13.62 -7.56 -22.24
C ASP A 203 12.35 -7.77 -21.39
N LEU A 204 12.54 -7.75 -20.07
CA LEU A 204 11.46 -7.95 -19.09
C LEU A 204 11.07 -6.64 -18.42
N GLU A 205 9.77 -6.49 -18.16
CA GLU A 205 9.28 -5.42 -17.32
C GLU A 205 9.68 -5.66 -15.86
N ILE A 206 10.02 -4.59 -15.15
CA ILE A 206 10.38 -4.62 -13.73
C ILE A 206 9.56 -3.60 -12.97
N ILE A 207 8.85 -4.03 -11.93
CA ILE A 207 7.96 -3.20 -11.10
C ILE A 207 8.23 -3.44 -9.62
N THR A 208 7.64 -2.59 -8.76
CA THR A 208 7.60 -2.82 -7.31
C THR A 208 6.18 -3.09 -6.83
N ILE A 209 6.06 -3.87 -5.74
CA ILE A 209 4.77 -4.10 -5.07
C ILE A 209 4.18 -2.77 -4.58
N GLU A 210 5.01 -1.84 -4.12
CA GLU A 210 4.58 -0.52 -3.67
C GLU A 210 3.90 0.28 -4.80
N GLU A 211 4.46 0.26 -6.00
CA GLU A 211 3.84 0.92 -7.17
C GLU A 211 2.53 0.25 -7.58
N LEU A 212 2.44 -1.08 -7.49
CA LEU A 212 1.19 -1.80 -7.74
C LEU A 212 0.11 -1.44 -6.70
N ILE A 213 0.47 -1.31 -5.42
CA ILE A 213 -0.45 -0.85 -4.38
C ILE A 213 -0.96 0.56 -4.70
N ARG A 214 -0.07 1.50 -5.04
CA ARG A 214 -0.45 2.87 -5.43
C ARG A 214 -1.37 2.87 -6.65
N TYR A 215 -1.03 2.07 -7.65
CA TYR A 215 -1.83 1.92 -8.87
C TYR A 215 -3.24 1.42 -8.57
N ARG A 216 -3.39 0.33 -7.80
CA ARG A 216 -4.68 -0.23 -7.42
C ARG A 216 -5.52 0.75 -6.60
N ARG A 217 -4.91 1.46 -5.63
CA ARG A 217 -5.58 2.51 -4.85
C ARG A 217 -6.10 3.67 -5.71
N ARG A 218 -5.43 3.95 -6.81
CA ARG A 218 -5.82 5.00 -7.77
C ARG A 218 -7.03 4.59 -8.63
N ILE A 219 -7.03 3.36 -9.15
CA ILE A 219 -8.04 2.91 -10.13
C ILE A 219 -9.26 2.23 -9.50
N GLU A 220 -9.11 1.64 -8.30
CA GLU A 220 -10.19 0.92 -7.63
C GLU A 220 -10.96 1.84 -6.67
N LYS A 221 -12.29 1.73 -6.67
CA LYS A 221 -13.13 2.35 -5.65
C LYS A 221 -13.11 1.48 -4.39
N LEU A 222 -12.28 1.89 -3.40
CA LEU A 222 -12.10 1.14 -2.16
C LEU A 222 -13.05 1.57 -1.05
N VAL A 223 -13.55 2.81 -1.08
CA VAL A 223 -14.44 3.34 -0.04
C VAL A 223 -15.90 3.10 -0.37
N TYR A 224 -16.70 2.83 0.66
CA TYR A 224 -18.15 2.70 0.56
C TYR A 224 -18.81 3.23 1.85
N ARG A 225 -20.02 3.81 1.71
CA ARG A 225 -20.75 4.35 2.86
C ARG A 225 -21.33 3.22 3.71
N LEU A 226 -21.13 3.32 5.02
CA LEU A 226 -21.71 2.40 6.01
C LEU A 226 -22.97 2.97 6.65
N ALA A 227 -22.91 4.25 7.06
CA ALA A 227 -24.00 4.95 7.71
C ALA A 227 -23.87 6.44 7.53
N GLU A 228 -24.97 7.16 7.58
CA GLU A 228 -25.00 8.62 7.63
C GLU A 228 -26.14 9.13 8.52
N ALA A 229 -25.94 10.30 9.15
CA ALA A 229 -26.92 10.98 9.96
C ALA A 229 -26.65 12.47 10.04
N ASP A 230 -27.68 13.26 10.35
CA ASP A 230 -27.49 14.65 10.70
C ASP A 230 -26.77 14.76 12.06
N LEU A 231 -25.86 15.72 12.15
CA LEU A 231 -25.03 15.94 13.34
C LEU A 231 -25.05 17.42 13.72
N PRO A 232 -25.89 17.84 14.67
CA PRO A 232 -25.81 19.18 15.23
C PRO A 232 -24.53 19.30 16.07
N THR A 233 -23.73 20.31 15.78
CA THR A 233 -22.47 20.58 16.50
C THR A 233 -22.41 22.05 16.91
N ARG A 234 -21.47 22.41 17.80
CA ARG A 234 -21.20 23.81 18.13
C ARG A 234 -20.69 24.63 16.94
N PHE A 235 -20.28 23.97 15.87
CA PHE A 235 -19.79 24.59 14.62
C PHE A 235 -20.91 24.75 13.58
N GLY A 236 -22.13 24.38 13.92
CA GLY A 236 -23.31 24.41 13.06
C GLY A 236 -23.88 23.01 12.80
N MET A 237 -24.90 22.99 11.95
CA MET A 237 -25.50 21.74 11.47
C MET A 237 -24.60 21.10 10.45
N GLY A 238 -24.22 19.86 10.67
CA GLY A 238 -23.47 19.03 9.74
C GLY A 238 -24.17 17.70 9.49
N ARG A 239 -23.62 16.92 8.59
CA ARG A 239 -23.96 15.52 8.34
C ARG A 239 -22.70 14.67 8.56
N ILE A 240 -22.80 13.63 9.37
CA ILE A 240 -21.74 12.66 9.56
C ILE A 240 -21.94 11.49 8.59
N VAL A 241 -20.90 11.10 7.88
CA VAL A 241 -20.89 9.92 7.00
C VAL A 241 -19.74 9.02 7.41
N VAL A 242 -20.06 7.78 7.80
CA VAL A 242 -19.07 6.75 8.14
C VAL A 242 -18.82 5.89 6.92
N TYR A 243 -17.55 5.69 6.60
CA TYR A 243 -17.12 4.87 5.47
C TYR A 243 -16.46 3.57 5.94
N GLY A 244 -16.66 2.50 5.17
CA GLY A 244 -15.81 1.32 5.19
C GLY A 244 -14.76 1.42 4.09
N VAL A 245 -13.64 0.76 4.30
CA VAL A 245 -12.58 0.60 3.30
C VAL A 245 -12.45 -0.88 2.97
N ARG A 246 -12.54 -1.24 1.70
CA ARG A 246 -12.40 -2.63 1.27
C ARG A 246 -11.05 -3.18 1.71
N TYR A 247 -11.06 -4.37 2.28
CA TYR A 247 -9.86 -5.10 2.72
C TYR A 247 -9.11 -4.47 3.91
N GLU A 248 -9.67 -3.43 4.55
CA GLU A 248 -9.10 -2.77 5.71
C GLU A 248 -10.16 -2.62 6.82
N GLU A 249 -9.73 -2.59 8.07
CA GLU A 249 -10.65 -2.44 9.22
C GLU A 249 -10.94 -0.96 9.55
N GLN A 250 -10.20 -0.04 8.91
CA GLN A 250 -10.36 1.37 9.19
C GLN A 250 -11.73 1.90 8.72
N GLN A 251 -12.29 2.79 9.52
CA GLN A 251 -13.55 3.46 9.23
C GLN A 251 -13.35 4.98 9.19
N PRO A 252 -12.98 5.55 8.03
CA PRO A 252 -12.92 7.00 7.86
C PRO A 252 -14.28 7.64 8.07
N ILE A 253 -14.27 8.85 8.64
CA ILE A 253 -15.48 9.62 8.91
C ILE A 253 -15.40 10.93 8.15
N ALA A 254 -16.45 11.28 7.41
CA ALA A 254 -16.61 12.61 6.83
C ALA A 254 -17.65 13.41 7.63
N ILE A 255 -17.27 14.63 8.03
CA ILE A 255 -18.20 15.63 8.55
C ILE A 255 -18.43 16.61 7.41
N VAL A 256 -19.66 16.65 6.90
CA VAL A 256 -20.08 17.46 5.75
C VAL A 256 -20.92 18.63 6.27
N VAL A 257 -20.50 19.85 5.99
CA VAL A 257 -21.23 21.08 6.33
C VAL A 257 -21.82 21.67 5.04
N GLY A 258 -23.11 22.01 5.06
CA GLY A 258 -23.81 22.56 3.91
C GLY A 258 -23.83 21.60 2.71
N ASP A 259 -23.75 22.17 1.50
CA ASP A 259 -23.65 21.43 0.25
C ASP A 259 -22.30 21.74 -0.46
N PRO A 260 -21.22 21.03 -0.10
CA PRO A 260 -19.91 21.30 -0.69
C PRO A 260 -19.83 20.92 -2.16
N ALA A 261 -20.65 20.00 -2.66
CA ALA A 261 -20.66 19.61 -4.07
C ALA A 261 -21.22 20.73 -4.98
N SER A 262 -22.05 21.63 -4.46
CA SER A 262 -22.54 22.79 -5.19
C SER A 262 -21.55 23.96 -5.26
N ARG A 263 -20.48 23.90 -4.45
CA ARG A 263 -19.42 24.93 -4.45
C ARG A 263 -18.35 24.60 -5.49
N PRO A 264 -17.82 25.60 -6.22
CA PRO A 264 -16.74 25.36 -7.18
C PRO A 264 -15.45 24.87 -6.49
N GLU A 265 -15.16 25.37 -5.29
CA GLU A 265 -13.92 25.12 -4.54
C GLU A 265 -14.19 25.08 -3.03
N PRO A 266 -14.86 24.02 -2.52
CA PRO A 266 -15.17 23.92 -1.09
C PRO A 266 -13.91 23.78 -0.24
N LEU A 267 -13.97 24.25 1.01
CA LEU A 267 -12.94 24.00 2.02
C LEU A 267 -12.92 22.54 2.46
N VAL A 268 -11.74 21.97 2.50
CA VAL A 268 -11.53 20.58 2.91
C VAL A 268 -10.42 20.45 3.93
N ARG A 269 -10.61 19.60 4.94
CA ARG A 269 -9.57 19.16 5.85
C ARG A 269 -9.45 17.63 5.83
N LEU A 270 -8.28 17.09 5.54
CA LEU A 270 -7.92 15.73 5.88
C LEU A 270 -7.24 15.74 7.26
N HIS A 271 -7.89 15.17 8.27
CA HIS A 271 -7.40 15.13 9.65
C HIS A 271 -7.06 13.69 10.04
N SER A 272 -5.79 13.43 10.33
CA SER A 272 -5.37 12.13 10.89
C SER A 272 -5.62 12.11 12.38
N ALA A 273 -6.24 11.06 12.89
CA ALA A 273 -6.59 10.88 14.29
C ALA A 273 -5.41 11.12 15.23
N CYS A 274 -5.69 11.80 16.32
CA CYS A 274 -4.76 12.03 17.40
C CYS A 274 -5.53 11.97 18.73
N PHE A 275 -5.71 10.78 19.28
CA PHE A 275 -6.51 10.55 20.50
C PHE A 275 -6.15 11.53 21.63
N THR A 276 -4.87 11.74 21.88
CA THR A 276 -4.40 12.62 22.95
C THR A 276 -4.69 14.10 22.67
N GLY A 277 -4.54 14.56 21.42
CA GLY A 277 -4.81 15.95 21.04
C GLY A 277 -6.28 16.23 20.84
N ASP A 278 -6.96 15.38 20.06
CA ASP A 278 -8.33 15.62 19.61
C ASP A 278 -9.35 15.42 20.73
N LEU A 279 -9.13 14.42 21.62
CA LEU A 279 -10.07 14.06 22.67
C LEU A 279 -9.65 14.54 24.06
N LEU A 280 -8.34 14.43 24.40
CA LEU A 280 -7.84 14.76 25.74
C LEU A 280 -7.23 16.16 25.83
N ALA A 281 -7.27 16.94 24.75
CA ALA A 281 -6.72 18.30 24.69
C ALA A 281 -5.23 18.38 25.16
N SER A 282 -4.43 17.37 24.79
CA SER A 282 -3.01 17.30 25.16
C SER A 282 -2.24 18.48 24.58
N LEU A 283 -1.44 19.12 25.41
CA LEU A 283 -0.57 20.23 25.02
C LEU A 283 0.70 19.80 24.27
N ARG A 284 0.98 18.49 24.13
CA ARG A 284 2.16 17.98 23.41
C ARG A 284 2.11 18.20 21.89
N CYS A 285 0.95 18.51 21.34
CA CYS A 285 0.76 18.78 19.92
C CYS A 285 -0.32 19.84 19.69
N ASP A 286 -0.50 20.24 18.43
CA ASP A 286 -1.51 21.20 17.99
C ASP A 286 -2.69 20.53 17.26
N CYS A 287 -2.86 19.19 17.36
CA CYS A 287 -3.84 18.44 16.57
C CYS A 287 -5.28 18.82 16.93
N GLY A 288 -5.63 18.84 18.22
CA GLY A 288 -6.97 19.20 18.69
C GLY A 288 -7.35 20.64 18.30
N ASP A 289 -6.41 21.58 18.45
CA ASP A 289 -6.63 22.98 18.02
C ASP A 289 -6.86 23.06 16.51
N GLN A 290 -6.06 22.34 15.71
CA GLN A 290 -6.24 22.28 14.26
C GLN A 290 -7.59 21.67 13.86
N LEU A 291 -8.07 20.64 14.59
CA LEU A 291 -9.39 20.04 14.35
C LEU A 291 -10.50 21.07 14.58
N GLN A 292 -10.44 21.76 15.72
CA GLN A 292 -11.43 22.78 16.08
C GLN A 292 -11.41 23.97 15.11
N MET A 293 -10.22 24.50 14.79
CA MET A 293 -10.05 25.59 13.84
C MET A 293 -10.55 25.22 12.44
N ALA A 294 -10.30 23.97 11.99
CA ALA A 294 -10.80 23.51 10.71
C ALA A 294 -12.34 23.48 10.68
N MET A 295 -12.97 22.94 11.72
CA MET A 295 -14.43 22.90 11.83
C MET A 295 -15.03 24.31 11.94
N ASP A 296 -14.43 25.22 12.71
CA ASP A 296 -14.84 26.62 12.78
C ASP A 296 -14.76 27.31 11.42
N THR A 297 -13.64 27.11 10.68
CA THR A 297 -13.42 27.72 9.38
C THR A 297 -14.43 27.22 8.35
N ILE A 298 -14.65 25.90 8.29
CA ILE A 298 -15.62 25.26 7.41
C ILE A 298 -17.04 25.73 7.77
N GLY A 299 -17.37 25.80 9.07
CA GLY A 299 -18.68 26.27 9.54
C GLY A 299 -18.97 27.72 9.14
N ARG A 300 -17.97 28.63 9.23
CA ARG A 300 -18.11 30.04 8.80
C ARG A 300 -18.19 30.19 7.28
N ASP A 301 -17.49 29.35 6.51
CA ASP A 301 -17.57 29.33 5.03
C ASP A 301 -18.96 28.83 4.57
N GLY A 302 -19.65 28.08 5.42
CA GLY A 302 -21.00 27.56 5.21
C GLY A 302 -21.09 26.30 4.36
N ALA A 303 -19.98 25.86 3.73
CA ALA A 303 -19.94 24.58 3.02
C ALA A 303 -18.50 24.02 2.95
N GLY A 304 -18.34 22.76 3.31
CA GLY A 304 -17.04 22.08 3.23
C GLY A 304 -17.06 20.70 3.89
N VAL A 305 -15.90 20.06 3.92
CA VAL A 305 -15.76 18.69 4.42
C VAL A 305 -14.53 18.55 5.32
N LEU A 306 -14.71 17.96 6.50
CA LEU A 306 -13.61 17.41 7.28
C LEU A 306 -13.65 15.89 7.16
N VAL A 307 -12.56 15.28 6.66
CA VAL A 307 -12.37 13.82 6.66
C VAL A 307 -11.45 13.47 7.81
N TYR A 308 -11.97 12.70 8.78
CA TYR A 308 -11.23 12.16 9.91
C TYR A 308 -10.73 10.76 9.57
N LEU A 309 -9.41 10.60 9.53
CA LEU A 309 -8.72 9.37 9.14
C LEU A 309 -8.17 8.67 10.37
N PRO A 310 -8.49 7.40 10.65
CA PRO A 310 -8.02 6.64 11.80
C PRO A 310 -6.54 6.22 11.65
N GLN A 311 -5.63 7.20 11.54
CA GLN A 311 -4.20 7.03 11.33
C GLN A 311 -3.40 7.60 12.52
N GLU A 312 -3.66 7.04 13.71
CA GLU A 312 -3.04 7.47 14.96
C GLU A 312 -1.51 7.38 14.92
N GLY A 313 -0.84 8.33 15.59
CA GLY A 313 0.62 8.32 15.72
C GLY A 313 1.37 8.41 14.38
N ARG A 314 0.80 9.02 13.34
CA ARG A 314 1.30 9.03 11.95
C ARG A 314 1.28 7.64 11.31
N GLY A 315 0.30 6.81 11.66
CA GLY A 315 0.11 5.46 11.12
C GLY A 315 0.71 4.33 11.97
N ILE A 316 1.45 4.65 13.05
CA ILE A 316 2.05 3.63 13.92
C ILE A 316 1.12 3.11 15.02
N GLY A 317 -0.04 3.75 15.20
CA GLY A 317 -1.01 3.40 16.23
C GLY A 317 -0.74 4.05 17.60
N LEU A 318 -1.73 3.91 18.51
CA LEU A 318 -1.69 4.58 19.82
C LEU A 318 -0.61 4.01 20.73
N VAL A 319 -0.41 2.69 20.75
CA VAL A 319 0.57 2.05 21.63
C VAL A 319 1.98 2.52 21.32
N GLU A 320 2.37 2.46 20.06
CA GLU A 320 3.71 2.89 19.63
C GLU A 320 3.91 4.40 19.79
N LYS A 321 2.86 5.19 19.60
CA LYS A 321 2.88 6.63 19.90
C LYS A 321 3.19 6.91 21.38
N ILE A 322 2.59 6.15 22.31
CA ILE A 322 2.88 6.34 23.74
C ILE A 322 4.32 5.91 24.08
N LYS A 323 4.83 4.84 23.47
CA LYS A 323 6.26 4.49 23.57
C LYS A 323 7.16 5.60 23.03
N ALA A 324 6.80 6.19 21.87
CA ALA A 324 7.52 7.34 21.31
C ALA A 324 7.52 8.55 22.25
N TYR A 325 6.44 8.81 22.99
CA TYR A 325 6.42 9.87 24.01
C TYR A 325 7.47 9.64 25.09
N ASN A 326 7.66 8.42 25.59
CA ASN A 326 8.69 8.11 26.57
C ASN A 326 10.10 8.39 26.02
N LEU A 327 10.36 8.08 24.75
CA LEU A 327 11.64 8.40 24.11
C LEU A 327 11.83 9.91 23.91
N GLN A 328 10.75 10.63 23.62
CA GLN A 328 10.78 12.10 23.53
C GLN A 328 11.08 12.76 24.87
N ASP A 329 10.56 12.23 25.98
CA ASP A 329 10.88 12.71 27.34
C ASP A 329 12.36 12.45 27.70
N GLN A 330 13.02 11.48 27.07
CA GLN A 330 14.45 11.21 27.17
C GLN A 330 15.32 12.07 26.23
N GLY A 331 14.71 12.96 25.44
CA GLY A 331 15.42 13.92 24.62
C GLY A 331 15.37 13.69 23.11
N MET A 332 14.76 12.64 22.62
CA MET A 332 14.53 12.44 21.17
C MET A 332 13.48 13.40 20.64
N ASP A 333 13.52 13.71 19.34
CA ASP A 333 12.37 14.33 18.68
C ASP A 333 11.39 13.27 18.14
N THR A 334 10.27 13.71 17.55
CA THR A 334 9.21 12.80 17.08
C THR A 334 9.68 11.88 15.95
N VAL A 335 10.58 12.33 15.07
CA VAL A 335 11.13 11.54 13.96
C VAL A 335 12.12 10.51 14.49
N GLU A 336 13.05 10.95 15.34
CA GLU A 336 14.05 10.09 15.98
C GLU A 336 13.39 8.98 16.81
N ALA A 337 12.35 9.32 17.58
CA ALA A 337 11.60 8.34 18.38
C ALA A 337 10.91 7.28 17.53
N ASN A 338 10.28 7.65 16.40
CA ASN A 338 9.67 6.68 15.50
C ASN A 338 10.71 5.75 14.87
N LEU A 339 11.84 6.30 14.40
CA LEU A 339 12.94 5.50 13.82
C LEU A 339 13.55 4.54 14.85
N ALA A 340 13.73 4.99 16.09
CA ALA A 340 14.25 4.16 17.18
C ALA A 340 13.31 2.98 17.53
N LEU A 341 12.01 3.12 17.29
CA LEU A 341 11.00 2.05 17.43
C LEU A 341 10.87 1.17 16.19
N GLY A 342 11.68 1.39 15.14
CA GLY A 342 11.64 0.61 13.90
C GLY A 342 10.55 1.05 12.90
N HIS A 343 9.94 2.23 13.11
CA HIS A 343 8.91 2.76 12.22
C HIS A 343 9.45 3.84 11.28
N GLN A 344 8.77 4.06 10.17
CA GLN A 344 9.05 5.20 9.30
C GLN A 344 8.70 6.53 10.00
N ALA A 345 9.32 7.62 9.58
CA ALA A 345 9.05 8.96 10.12
C ALA A 345 7.58 9.39 9.95
N ASP A 346 6.93 8.93 8.89
CA ASP A 346 5.53 9.21 8.56
C ASP A 346 4.98 8.14 7.60
N SER A 347 4.15 7.24 8.11
CA SER A 347 3.52 6.12 7.36
C SER A 347 2.08 6.44 6.94
N ARG A 348 1.62 7.71 7.04
CA ARG A 348 0.24 8.06 6.68
C ARG A 348 0.01 7.95 5.19
N ASP A 349 -1.16 7.42 4.85
CA ASP A 349 -1.71 7.42 3.51
C ASP A 349 -2.97 8.31 3.45
N TYR A 350 -3.04 9.15 2.45
CA TYR A 350 -4.16 10.06 2.23
C TYR A 350 -5.10 9.61 1.10
N GLY A 351 -4.75 8.54 0.37
CA GLY A 351 -5.52 8.03 -0.77
C GLY A 351 -6.96 7.68 -0.41
N VAL A 352 -7.18 7.06 0.76
CA VAL A 352 -8.53 6.78 1.27
C VAL A 352 -9.33 8.07 1.50
N GLY A 353 -8.69 9.09 2.10
CA GLY A 353 -9.33 10.39 2.31
C GLY A 353 -9.71 11.07 0.99
N ILE A 354 -8.88 10.95 -0.03
CA ILE A 354 -9.16 11.49 -1.38
C ILE A 354 -10.34 10.74 -2.00
N GLN A 355 -10.42 9.43 -1.88
CA GLN A 355 -11.55 8.64 -2.38
C GLN A 355 -12.87 9.01 -1.68
N VAL A 356 -12.85 9.31 -0.36
CA VAL A 356 -14.01 9.83 0.37
C VAL A 356 -14.48 11.16 -0.23
N LEU A 357 -13.56 12.08 -0.52
CA LEU A 357 -13.91 13.38 -1.15
C LEU A 357 -14.51 13.18 -2.55
N LYS A 358 -13.98 12.26 -3.34
CA LYS A 358 -14.55 11.91 -4.66
C LYS A 358 -15.95 11.29 -4.53
N ASP A 359 -16.18 10.42 -3.55
CA ASP A 359 -17.51 9.84 -3.28
C ASP A 359 -18.54 10.90 -2.87
N LEU A 360 -18.08 12.00 -2.24
CA LEU A 360 -18.89 13.18 -1.93
C LEU A 360 -19.10 14.13 -3.12
N GLY A 361 -18.57 13.79 -4.31
CA GLY A 361 -18.76 14.55 -5.57
C GLY A 361 -17.81 15.72 -5.74
N LEU A 362 -16.71 15.81 -4.99
CA LEU A 362 -15.75 16.90 -5.10
C LEU A 362 -14.74 16.65 -6.22
N SER A 363 -14.42 17.70 -7.00
CA SER A 363 -13.40 17.67 -8.06
C SER A 363 -12.33 18.73 -7.90
N LYS A 364 -12.66 19.87 -7.27
CA LYS A 364 -11.73 20.95 -6.93
C LYS A 364 -11.93 21.32 -5.47
N ILE A 365 -10.83 21.60 -4.75
CA ILE A 365 -10.90 21.91 -3.32
C ILE A 365 -9.87 22.96 -2.90
N ARG A 366 -10.18 23.71 -1.83
CA ARG A 366 -9.19 24.45 -1.03
C ARG A 366 -8.83 23.61 0.19
N LEU A 367 -7.56 23.22 0.31
CA LEU A 367 -7.12 22.27 1.33
C LEU A 367 -6.55 22.99 2.57
N LEU A 368 -7.19 22.81 3.72
CA LEU A 368 -6.71 23.29 5.02
C LEU A 368 -5.52 22.46 5.49
N THR A 369 -4.29 22.90 5.20
CA THR A 369 -3.06 22.18 5.59
C THR A 369 -1.81 23.06 5.54
N ASN A 370 -0.81 22.71 6.36
CA ASN A 370 0.57 23.21 6.28
C ASN A 370 1.53 22.11 5.81
N ASN A 371 1.04 20.89 5.57
CA ASN A 371 1.85 19.73 5.21
C ASN A 371 1.88 19.56 3.69
N PRO A 372 3.03 19.78 3.01
CA PRO A 372 3.14 19.60 1.56
C PRO A 372 2.85 18.17 1.12
N LYS A 373 3.20 17.15 1.92
CA LYS A 373 2.88 15.75 1.60
C LYS A 373 1.38 15.49 1.40
N LYS A 374 0.50 16.27 2.04
CA LYS A 374 -0.94 16.16 1.78
C LYS A 374 -1.30 16.67 0.39
N THR A 375 -0.73 17.79 -0.03
CA THR A 375 -0.90 18.31 -1.38
C THR A 375 -0.30 17.38 -2.43
N ASP A 376 0.90 16.86 -2.16
CA ASP A 376 1.58 15.89 -3.02
C ASP A 376 0.74 14.62 -3.25
N ALA A 377 0.03 14.13 -2.23
CA ALA A 377 -0.84 12.97 -2.36
C ALA A 377 -1.95 13.18 -3.41
N PHE A 378 -2.48 14.41 -3.55
CA PHE A 378 -3.45 14.74 -4.60
C PHE A 378 -2.79 14.85 -5.98
N ILE A 379 -1.61 15.45 -6.07
CA ILE A 379 -0.89 15.68 -7.32
C ILE A 379 -0.35 14.37 -7.89
N TYR A 380 0.39 13.62 -7.07
CA TYR A 380 1.09 12.41 -7.50
C TYR A 380 0.25 11.14 -7.36
N GLY A 381 -0.85 11.18 -6.61
CA GLY A 381 -1.79 10.05 -6.48
C GLY A 381 -2.58 9.76 -7.76
N GLY A 382 -2.58 10.67 -8.74
CA GLY A 382 -3.29 10.50 -10.01
C GLY A 382 -4.82 10.43 -9.86
N PHE A 383 -5.36 10.99 -8.77
CA PHE A 383 -6.79 11.14 -8.57
C PHE A 383 -7.29 12.37 -9.35
N ASP A 384 -8.48 12.26 -9.98
CA ASP A 384 -9.16 13.40 -10.62
C ASP A 384 -9.78 14.31 -9.55
N LEU A 385 -8.94 14.92 -8.72
CA LEU A 385 -9.30 15.89 -7.71
C LEU A 385 -8.17 16.91 -7.56
N GLU A 386 -8.47 18.16 -7.85
CA GLU A 386 -7.52 19.25 -7.90
C GLU A 386 -7.52 20.05 -6.59
N VAL A 387 -6.34 20.30 -6.03
CA VAL A 387 -6.14 21.25 -4.93
C VAL A 387 -5.80 22.61 -5.55
N VAL A 388 -6.76 23.52 -5.57
CA VAL A 388 -6.61 24.85 -6.17
C VAL A 388 -5.94 25.84 -5.23
N ASP A 389 -6.05 25.63 -3.91
CA ASP A 389 -5.45 26.49 -2.90
C ASP A 389 -5.11 25.70 -1.63
N GLN A 390 -3.99 26.07 -1.01
CA GLN A 390 -3.55 25.54 0.29
C GLN A 390 -3.76 26.59 1.37
N VAL A 391 -4.78 26.39 2.19
CA VAL A 391 -5.13 27.32 3.28
C VAL A 391 -4.38 26.92 4.54
N PRO A 392 -3.52 27.81 5.08
CA PRO A 392 -2.76 27.52 6.30
C PRO A 392 -3.65 27.30 7.52
N ILE A 393 -3.25 26.36 8.39
CA ILE A 393 -3.91 26.10 9.66
C ILE A 393 -2.87 25.77 10.73
N LEU A 394 -2.73 26.63 11.73
CA LEU A 394 -1.75 26.50 12.79
C LEU A 394 -2.42 26.77 14.14
N GLY A 395 -2.37 25.78 15.02
CA GLY A 395 -2.79 25.94 16.42
C GLY A 395 -1.81 26.79 17.22
N PRO A 396 -2.19 27.19 18.44
CA PRO A 396 -1.33 28.00 19.30
C PRO A 396 -0.04 27.23 19.67
N ILE A 397 1.06 27.97 19.67
CA ILE A 397 2.37 27.44 20.09
C ILE A 397 2.51 27.69 21.59
N ASN A 398 2.89 26.65 22.35
CA ASN A 398 3.12 26.72 23.79
C ASN A 398 4.44 26.02 24.16
N GLU A 399 4.84 26.08 25.44
CA GLU A 399 6.08 25.48 25.91
C GLU A 399 6.18 23.95 25.72
N HIS A 400 5.03 23.25 25.70
CA HIS A 400 4.98 21.80 25.58
C HIS A 400 5.00 21.32 24.11
N ASN A 401 4.45 22.11 23.15
CA ASN A 401 4.39 21.72 21.73
C ASN A 401 5.45 22.41 20.85
N HIS A 402 6.20 23.39 21.38
CA HIS A 402 7.19 24.13 20.61
C HIS A 402 8.17 23.20 19.86
N ARG A 403 8.72 22.19 20.54
CA ARG A 403 9.63 21.22 19.94
C ARG A 403 8.96 20.40 18.83
N TYR A 404 7.73 19.98 19.05
CA TYR A 404 6.93 19.26 18.05
C TYR A 404 6.68 20.11 16.79
N ILE A 405 6.32 21.37 16.94
CA ILE A 405 6.10 22.30 15.83
C ILE A 405 7.41 22.58 15.08
N THR A 406 8.52 22.78 15.81
CA THR A 406 9.85 22.94 15.22
C THR A 406 10.27 21.72 14.40
N THR A 407 10.08 20.51 14.92
CA THR A 407 10.35 19.26 14.18
C THR A 407 9.51 19.16 12.90
N LYS A 408 8.23 19.53 12.95
CA LYS A 408 7.38 19.58 11.75
C LYS A 408 7.96 20.51 10.67
N ARG A 409 8.44 21.70 11.08
CA ARG A 409 9.01 22.67 10.15
C ARG A 409 10.36 22.20 9.61
N ASP A 410 11.29 21.85 10.49
CA ASP A 410 12.71 21.69 10.16
C ASP A 410 13.04 20.31 9.57
N LYS A 411 12.36 19.24 10.03
CA LYS A 411 12.61 17.87 9.59
C LYS A 411 11.55 17.30 8.65
N MET A 412 10.33 17.87 8.66
CA MET A 412 9.21 17.33 7.85
C MET A 412 8.72 18.29 6.75
N GLY A 413 9.35 19.44 6.60
CA GLY A 413 9.08 20.39 5.53
C GLY A 413 7.71 21.10 5.62
N HIS A 414 7.07 21.15 6.79
CA HIS A 414 5.83 21.89 6.96
C HIS A 414 6.03 23.39 6.75
N ILE A 415 5.09 24.00 6.03
CA ILE A 415 5.08 25.45 5.78
C ILE A 415 4.53 26.13 7.04
N LEU A 416 5.41 26.57 7.92
CA LEU A 416 5.08 27.20 9.18
C LEU A 416 5.87 28.53 9.34
N PRO A 417 5.34 29.53 10.06
CA PRO A 417 6.08 30.75 10.37
C PRO A 417 7.37 30.44 11.14
N LYS A 418 8.36 31.33 10.97
CA LYS A 418 9.63 31.25 11.69
C LYS A 418 9.47 31.60 13.17
#